data_4cfdd0caf5c3d62a313508aff0f275d4
#
_entry.id   4cfdd0caf5c3d62a313508aff0f275d4
#
_cell.length_a   1.000
_cell.length_b   1.000
_cell.length_c   1.000
_cell.angle_alpha   90.00
_cell.angle_beta   90.00
_cell.angle_gamma   90.00
#
_symmetry.space_group_name_H-M   'P 1'
#
loop_
_entity.id
_entity.type
_entity.pdbx_description
1 polymer ?
#
loop_
_entity_poly.entity_id
_entity_poly.type
_entity_poly.pdbx_seq_one_letter_code
_entity_poly.pdbx_strand_id
1 'polypeptide(L)'
;GVSVLNYETLAKEEGTLIFLMGLKNLPNIVASLIENGKDPATPVGVLQEGTTARQRVATGTLADIVEVVKREGIKTPAITVVGDVVSLRQVLDWYGHKPLSGKSVLVTGTTSMVDRLSPILKEEGAEAISFSLIRTERMKLPELDVALKEIDKYNWIVFTSANGVECFFEEMQEIRKDIRDLAHVRFAVIGDGTKKALEEHGIFCDFIPTAYSSKDMAEAMVPHIGKDESVLLLRAEEANRVLPDALEEAGISHTCISLYHTVTDERKADELNRLIKMADYVTFASSSAVRAFVSMVDNLDEVKGKYISIGPVTTKTAQENGLSIAKTAVVYTARGMVETMIQDAVEEGKK
;
A
#
# COMPACT_ATOMS: atom_id res chain seq x y z
N GLY A 1 19.88 37.26 -8.06
CA GLY A 1 19.02 37.67 -9.17
C GLY A 1 18.05 38.74 -8.66
N VAL A 2 17.81 39.76 -9.45
CA VAL A 2 16.81 40.80 -9.14
C VAL A 2 15.45 40.12 -9.21
N SER A 3 14.61 40.28 -8.16
CA SER A 3 13.22 39.79 -8.16
C SER A 3 12.43 40.50 -9.26
N VAL A 4 11.76 39.73 -10.11
CA VAL A 4 10.88 40.28 -11.18
C VAL A 4 9.47 40.59 -10.66
N LEU A 5 9.21 40.37 -9.35
CA LEU A 5 7.89 40.54 -8.75
C LEU A 5 7.58 42.01 -8.52
N ASN A 6 6.35 42.43 -8.85
CA ASN A 6 5.85 43.78 -8.55
C ASN A 6 5.30 43.81 -7.11
N TYR A 7 6.17 44.16 -6.16
CA TYR A 7 5.81 44.17 -4.75
C TYR A 7 4.81 45.30 -4.39
N GLU A 8 4.76 46.38 -5.18
CA GLU A 8 3.75 47.45 -4.99
C GLU A 8 2.32 46.90 -5.22
N THR A 9 2.13 46.06 -6.23
CA THR A 9 0.86 45.40 -6.48
C THR A 9 0.59 44.31 -5.42
N LEU A 10 1.57 43.49 -5.12
CA LEU A 10 1.40 42.38 -4.15
C LEU A 10 1.11 42.92 -2.73
N ALA A 11 1.67 44.02 -2.31
CA ALA A 11 1.40 44.59 -1.00
C ALA A 11 -0.06 45.06 -0.84
N LYS A 12 -0.71 45.47 -1.93
CA LYS A 12 -2.11 45.92 -1.96
C LYS A 12 -3.13 44.79 -2.03
N GLU A 13 -2.68 43.56 -2.35
CA GLU A 13 -3.56 42.41 -2.42
C GLU A 13 -4.11 42.03 -1.03
N GLU A 14 -5.45 41.95 -0.92
CA GLU A 14 -6.15 41.53 0.29
C GLU A 14 -6.22 40.01 0.41
N GLY A 15 -5.94 39.27 -0.68
CA GLY A 15 -5.95 37.82 -0.74
C GLY A 15 -4.69 37.18 -0.15
N THR A 16 -4.61 35.88 -0.30
CA THR A 16 -3.46 35.07 0.16
C THR A 16 -2.34 35.14 -0.87
N LEU A 17 -1.14 35.50 -0.44
CA LEU A 17 0.07 35.38 -1.25
C LEU A 17 0.80 34.08 -0.93
N ILE A 18 1.20 33.34 -1.98
CA ILE A 18 1.94 32.10 -1.85
C ILE A 18 3.27 32.22 -2.60
N PHE A 19 4.38 32.05 -1.87
CA PHE A 19 5.72 32.05 -2.45
C PHE A 19 6.29 30.63 -2.43
N LEU A 20 6.41 30.04 -3.63
CA LEU A 20 7.05 28.74 -3.79
C LEU A 20 8.56 28.91 -3.77
N MET A 21 9.26 28.01 -3.04
CA MET A 21 10.72 28.04 -2.90
C MET A 21 11.31 29.36 -2.40
N GLY A 22 10.48 30.17 -1.73
CA GLY A 22 10.83 31.53 -1.28
C GLY A 22 11.73 31.61 -0.03
N LEU A 23 11.99 30.49 0.66
CA LEU A 23 12.63 30.49 1.99
C LEU A 23 13.99 31.20 2.02
N LYS A 24 14.87 30.95 1.02
CA LYS A 24 16.18 31.60 0.95
C LYS A 24 16.08 33.13 0.75
N ASN A 25 14.98 33.57 0.13
CA ASN A 25 14.73 34.99 -0.15
C ASN A 25 13.70 35.63 0.80
N LEU A 26 13.30 34.89 1.85
CA LEU A 26 12.27 35.31 2.79
C LEU A 26 12.54 36.69 3.41
N PRO A 27 13.77 37.05 3.83
CA PRO A 27 14.04 38.38 4.35
C PRO A 27 13.74 39.49 3.35
N ASN A 28 14.09 39.30 2.07
CA ASN A 28 13.84 40.30 1.03
C ASN A 28 12.34 40.37 0.68
N ILE A 29 11.64 39.24 0.62
CA ILE A 29 10.19 39.18 0.38
C ILE A 29 9.45 39.99 1.46
N VAL A 30 9.78 39.72 2.72
CA VAL A 30 9.19 40.38 3.88
C VAL A 30 9.46 41.90 3.84
N ALA A 31 10.73 42.32 3.69
CA ALA A 31 11.12 43.72 3.63
C ALA A 31 10.39 44.43 2.49
N SER A 32 10.39 43.86 1.29
CA SER A 32 9.72 44.46 0.13
C SER A 32 8.20 44.61 0.29
N LEU A 33 7.53 43.63 0.92
CA LEU A 33 6.09 43.73 1.21
C LEU A 33 5.79 44.86 2.19
N ILE A 34 6.56 44.98 3.28
CA ILE A 34 6.38 46.04 4.30
C ILE A 34 6.70 47.41 3.71
N GLU A 35 7.82 47.57 2.99
CA GLU A 35 8.23 48.80 2.34
C GLU A 35 7.20 49.34 1.34
N ASN A 36 6.45 48.41 0.71
CA ASN A 36 5.37 48.77 -0.21
C ASN A 36 3.99 48.86 0.46
N GLY A 37 3.93 48.89 1.80
CA GLY A 37 2.74 49.23 2.57
C GLY A 37 1.89 48.07 3.07
N LYS A 38 2.36 46.81 2.98
CA LYS A 38 1.67 45.71 3.64
C LYS A 38 1.88 45.77 5.15
N ASP A 39 0.79 45.55 5.92
CA ASP A 39 0.84 45.62 7.38
C ASP A 39 1.86 44.64 7.94
N PRO A 40 2.84 45.10 8.75
CA PRO A 40 3.79 44.19 9.44
C PRO A 40 3.12 43.15 10.34
N ALA A 41 1.88 43.36 10.80
CA ALA A 41 1.09 42.40 11.58
C ALA A 41 0.45 41.29 10.72
N THR A 42 0.51 41.39 9.38
CA THR A 42 -0.06 40.39 8.48
C THR A 42 0.49 39.00 8.81
N PRO A 43 -0.38 37.98 9.04
CA PRO A 43 0.03 36.63 9.37
C PRO A 43 0.84 35.97 8.26
N VAL A 44 1.87 35.21 8.66
CA VAL A 44 2.73 34.45 7.75
C VAL A 44 2.92 33.02 8.27
N GLY A 45 2.79 32.04 7.38
CA GLY A 45 3.09 30.66 7.64
C GLY A 45 4.16 30.14 6.68
N VAL A 46 5.13 29.38 7.21
CA VAL A 46 6.14 28.70 6.41
C VAL A 46 6.02 27.21 6.64
N LEU A 47 5.68 26.47 5.58
CA LEU A 47 5.51 25.02 5.58
C LEU A 47 6.70 24.36 4.93
N GLN A 48 7.45 23.56 5.69
CA GLN A 48 8.49 22.68 5.19
C GLN A 48 7.91 21.28 4.96
N GLU A 49 8.22 20.66 3.82
CA GLU A 49 7.83 19.28 3.48
C GLU A 49 6.35 18.96 3.77
N GLY A 50 5.46 19.85 3.32
CA GLY A 50 4.02 19.71 3.56
C GLY A 50 3.46 18.38 3.10
N THR A 51 2.52 17.78 3.88
CA THR A 51 1.86 16.49 3.65
C THR A 51 2.77 15.25 3.77
N THR A 52 3.98 15.40 4.29
CA THR A 52 4.87 14.28 4.63
C THR A 52 4.96 14.09 6.15
N ALA A 53 5.53 12.97 6.59
CA ALA A 53 5.83 12.73 8.02
C ALA A 53 6.82 13.75 8.61
N ARG A 54 7.57 14.43 7.76
CA ARG A 54 8.54 15.45 8.16
C ARG A 54 8.02 16.88 8.06
N GLN A 55 6.71 17.04 7.87
CA GLN A 55 6.09 18.36 7.81
C GLN A 55 6.40 19.18 9.07
N ARG A 56 6.92 20.38 8.87
CA ARG A 56 7.13 21.38 9.93
C ARG A 56 6.49 22.69 9.51
N VAL A 57 5.92 23.39 10.48
CA VAL A 57 5.23 24.64 10.21
C VAL A 57 5.70 25.69 11.22
N ALA A 58 6.22 26.81 10.71
CA ALA A 58 6.48 28.00 11.50
C ALA A 58 5.42 29.07 11.15
N THR A 59 4.86 29.69 12.18
CA THR A 59 3.87 30.77 12.03
C THR A 59 4.31 32.01 12.80
N GLY A 60 4.04 33.19 12.23
CA GLY A 60 4.33 34.47 12.78
C GLY A 60 3.65 35.56 11.99
N THR A 61 4.20 36.74 12.01
CA THR A 61 3.79 37.93 11.23
C THR A 61 4.89 38.33 10.26
N LEU A 62 4.63 39.23 9.33
CA LEU A 62 5.69 39.79 8.49
C LEU A 62 6.81 40.43 9.34
N ALA A 63 6.50 40.96 10.52
CA ALA A 63 7.49 41.57 11.39
C ALA A 63 8.51 40.56 11.99
N ASP A 64 8.11 39.34 12.25
CA ASP A 64 8.92 38.39 13.03
C ASP A 64 9.20 37.01 12.35
N ILE A 65 8.53 36.67 11.26
CA ILE A 65 8.61 35.37 10.63
C ILE A 65 10.04 34.95 10.26
N VAL A 66 10.91 35.89 9.90
CA VAL A 66 12.31 35.61 9.56
C VAL A 66 13.07 35.01 10.76
N GLU A 67 12.86 35.60 11.94
CA GLU A 67 13.48 35.12 13.18
C GLU A 67 12.83 33.83 13.67
N VAL A 68 11.50 33.69 13.53
CA VAL A 68 10.76 32.45 13.85
C VAL A 68 11.31 31.29 13.01
N VAL A 69 11.44 31.45 11.69
CA VAL A 69 11.97 30.44 10.78
C VAL A 69 13.39 30.01 11.16
N LYS A 70 14.25 30.94 11.55
CA LYS A 70 15.62 30.64 12.03
C LYS A 70 15.57 29.84 13.34
N ARG A 71 14.81 30.30 14.31
CA ARG A 71 14.64 29.66 15.62
C ARG A 71 14.09 28.25 15.50
N GLU A 72 13.06 28.08 14.67
CA GLU A 72 12.42 26.77 14.40
C GLU A 72 13.30 25.88 13.52
N GLY A 73 14.36 26.40 12.89
CA GLY A 73 15.26 25.63 12.03
C GLY A 73 14.58 25.08 10.77
N ILE A 74 13.62 25.82 10.20
CA ILE A 74 12.93 25.44 8.96
C ILE A 74 13.91 25.46 7.79
N LYS A 75 13.82 24.44 6.93
CA LYS A 75 14.71 24.24 5.79
C LYS A 75 13.93 24.11 4.48
N THR A 76 14.64 24.20 3.36
CA THR A 76 14.09 23.88 2.04
C THR A 76 13.97 22.38 1.84
N PRO A 77 12.94 21.90 1.10
CA PRO A 77 11.91 22.68 0.39
C PRO A 77 10.83 23.22 1.33
N ALA A 78 10.41 24.46 1.14
CA ALA A 78 9.35 25.08 1.93
C ALA A 78 8.52 26.06 1.09
N ILE A 79 7.26 26.23 1.51
CA ILE A 79 6.29 27.16 0.94
C ILE A 79 6.04 28.25 1.98
N THR A 80 6.01 29.53 1.54
CA THR A 80 5.63 30.65 2.39
C THR A 80 4.24 31.14 1.99
N VAL A 81 3.35 31.26 2.97
CA VAL A 81 1.97 31.73 2.84
C VAL A 81 1.82 33.02 3.64
N VAL A 82 1.34 34.11 3.01
CA VAL A 82 1.14 35.42 3.65
C VAL A 82 -0.33 35.81 3.53
N GLY A 83 -0.97 36.18 4.64
CA GLY A 83 -2.36 36.61 4.70
C GLY A 83 -3.13 35.95 5.85
N ASP A 84 -4.38 36.41 6.05
CA ASP A 84 -5.24 36.00 7.17
C ASP A 84 -5.59 34.51 7.21
N VAL A 85 -5.52 33.85 6.05
CA VAL A 85 -5.70 32.38 5.96
C VAL A 85 -4.79 31.59 6.91
N VAL A 86 -3.62 32.11 7.25
CA VAL A 86 -2.68 31.49 8.19
C VAL A 86 -3.29 31.36 9.59
N SER A 87 -4.13 32.31 10.01
CA SER A 87 -4.83 32.30 11.30
C SER A 87 -5.85 31.16 11.40
N LEU A 88 -6.39 30.70 10.26
CA LEU A 88 -7.34 29.57 10.21
C LEU A 88 -6.70 28.23 10.59
N ARG A 89 -5.36 28.14 10.60
CA ARG A 89 -4.66 26.92 11.01
C ARG A 89 -5.12 26.43 12.38
N GLN A 90 -5.38 27.32 13.33
CA GLN A 90 -5.82 26.94 14.67
C GLN A 90 -7.13 26.13 14.68
N VAL A 91 -7.96 26.30 13.66
CA VAL A 91 -9.27 25.63 13.51
C VAL A 91 -9.22 24.51 12.49
N LEU A 92 -8.38 24.64 11.45
CA LEU A 92 -8.35 23.74 10.29
C LEU A 92 -7.13 22.80 10.24
N ASP A 93 -6.31 22.74 11.29
CA ASP A 93 -5.15 21.81 11.34
C ASP A 93 -5.60 20.36 11.61
N TRP A 94 -6.36 19.81 10.67
CA TRP A 94 -6.83 18.45 10.75
C TRP A 94 -5.74 17.40 10.46
N TYR A 95 -4.70 17.79 9.69
CA TYR A 95 -3.64 16.87 9.27
C TYR A 95 -2.69 16.55 10.42
N GLY A 96 -2.31 17.54 11.24
CA GLY A 96 -1.40 17.37 12.37
C GLY A 96 -1.99 16.58 13.54
N HIS A 97 -3.31 16.39 13.59
CA HIS A 97 -4.03 15.77 14.71
C HIS A 97 -4.47 14.31 14.43
N LYS A 98 -4.13 13.75 13.28
CA LYS A 98 -4.46 12.36 12.98
C LYS A 98 -3.56 11.40 13.78
N PRO A 99 -4.04 10.18 14.09
CA PRO A 99 -3.33 9.24 14.97
C PRO A 99 -1.90 8.88 14.53
N LEU A 100 -1.65 8.83 13.23
CA LEU A 100 -0.34 8.50 12.65
C LEU A 100 0.36 9.71 12.01
N SER A 101 -0.08 10.95 12.32
CA SER A 101 0.60 12.15 11.84
C SER A 101 2.06 12.18 12.28
N GLY A 102 2.95 12.51 11.36
CA GLY A 102 4.39 12.50 11.59
C GLY A 102 5.05 11.12 11.57
N LYS A 103 4.31 10.05 11.26
CA LYS A 103 4.87 8.69 11.10
C LYS A 103 5.02 8.34 9.63
N SER A 104 6.17 7.77 9.28
CA SER A 104 6.46 7.19 7.97
C SER A 104 6.36 5.67 8.04
N VAL A 105 5.61 5.07 7.11
CA VAL A 105 5.36 3.62 7.09
C VAL A 105 5.81 3.04 5.76
N LEU A 106 6.81 2.17 5.80
CA LEU A 106 7.25 1.38 4.65
C LEU A 106 6.29 0.19 4.48
N VAL A 107 5.45 0.29 3.45
CA VAL A 107 4.46 -0.74 3.12
C VAL A 107 5.09 -1.74 2.18
N THR A 108 5.37 -2.96 2.68
CA THR A 108 5.99 -4.03 1.92
C THR A 108 4.99 -5.12 1.51
N GLY A 109 5.33 -5.88 0.49
CA GLY A 109 4.52 -7.01 0.04
C GLY A 109 4.28 -7.01 -1.46
N THR A 110 3.13 -7.55 -1.88
CA THR A 110 2.66 -7.49 -3.27
C THR A 110 2.07 -6.11 -3.56
N THR A 111 2.01 -5.74 -4.84
CA THR A 111 1.35 -4.50 -5.29
C THR A 111 -0.08 -4.40 -4.75
N SER A 112 -0.86 -5.47 -4.84
CA SER A 112 -2.24 -5.52 -4.32
C SER A 112 -2.34 -5.21 -2.82
N MET A 113 -1.38 -5.65 -2.00
CA MET A 113 -1.36 -5.33 -0.56
C MET A 113 -0.98 -3.88 -0.33
N VAL A 114 0.02 -3.40 -1.05
CA VAL A 114 0.45 -1.98 -1.01
C VAL A 114 -0.73 -1.07 -1.34
N ASP A 115 -1.49 -1.37 -2.39
CA ASP A 115 -2.64 -0.59 -2.83
C ASP A 115 -3.80 -0.59 -1.82
N ARG A 116 -3.95 -1.66 -1.04
CA ARG A 116 -4.97 -1.73 0.03
C ARG A 116 -4.54 -0.99 1.29
N LEU A 117 -3.28 -1.09 1.70
CA LEU A 117 -2.81 -0.57 2.98
C LEU A 117 -2.50 0.93 2.91
N SER A 118 -1.91 1.40 1.80
CA SER A 118 -1.45 2.78 1.67
C SER A 118 -2.57 3.84 1.78
N PRO A 119 -3.77 3.65 1.20
CA PRO A 119 -4.85 4.61 1.37
C PRO A 119 -5.31 4.74 2.84
N ILE A 120 -5.41 3.62 3.56
CA ILE A 120 -5.83 3.61 4.97
C ILE A 120 -4.81 4.34 5.84
N LEU A 121 -3.50 4.11 5.60
CA LEU A 121 -2.43 4.82 6.30
C LEU A 121 -2.49 6.33 6.07
N LYS A 122 -2.71 6.77 4.83
CA LYS A 122 -2.87 8.19 4.47
C LYS A 122 -4.11 8.81 5.12
N GLU A 123 -5.21 8.06 5.18
CA GLU A 123 -6.42 8.46 5.89
C GLU A 123 -6.14 8.76 7.36
N GLU A 124 -5.28 7.96 8.01
CA GLU A 124 -4.87 8.13 9.41
C GLU A 124 -3.67 9.08 9.61
N GLY A 125 -3.22 9.73 8.54
CA GLY A 125 -2.19 10.80 8.58
C GLY A 125 -0.75 10.33 8.42
N ALA A 126 -0.51 9.04 8.16
CA ALA A 126 0.84 8.54 7.91
C ALA A 126 1.35 8.89 6.50
N GLU A 127 2.67 9.04 6.38
CA GLU A 127 3.36 8.96 5.10
C GLU A 127 3.53 7.50 4.71
N ALA A 128 2.68 7.01 3.80
CA ALA A 128 2.78 5.65 3.28
C ALA A 128 3.82 5.60 2.14
N ILE A 129 4.94 4.93 2.40
CA ILE A 129 5.99 4.66 1.43
C ILE A 129 5.68 3.30 0.79
N SER A 130 5.07 3.33 -0.37
CA SER A 130 4.65 2.13 -1.11
C SER A 130 5.85 1.44 -1.74
N PHE A 131 6.14 0.20 -1.33
CA PHE A 131 7.31 -0.53 -1.80
C PHE A 131 7.01 -2.02 -1.99
N SER A 132 6.67 -2.41 -3.22
CA SER A 132 6.48 -3.82 -3.55
C SER A 132 7.83 -4.54 -3.62
N LEU A 133 8.05 -5.49 -2.71
CA LEU A 133 9.24 -6.35 -2.64
C LEU A 133 9.15 -7.57 -3.56
N ILE A 134 7.93 -7.96 -3.89
CA ILE A 134 7.64 -9.19 -4.58
C ILE A 134 6.78 -8.91 -5.80
N ARG A 135 7.07 -9.58 -6.87
CA ARG A 135 6.28 -9.57 -8.10
C ARG A 135 5.81 -10.97 -8.44
N THR A 136 4.67 -11.05 -9.05
CA THR A 136 4.15 -12.27 -9.61
C THR A 136 4.77 -12.47 -10.99
N GLU A 137 5.31 -13.65 -11.26
CA GLU A 137 5.74 -14.07 -12.59
C GLU A 137 4.85 -15.21 -13.07
N ARG A 138 4.24 -15.00 -14.22
CA ARG A 138 3.44 -16.02 -14.89
C ARG A 138 4.34 -17.18 -15.33
N MET A 139 3.88 -18.39 -15.10
CA MET A 139 4.52 -19.61 -15.59
C MET A 139 3.89 -19.99 -16.92
N LYS A 140 4.72 -20.16 -17.95
CA LYS A 140 4.26 -20.72 -19.24
C LYS A 140 4.28 -22.24 -19.12
N LEU A 141 3.10 -22.84 -19.05
CA LEU A 141 2.93 -24.25 -18.79
C LEU A 141 2.13 -24.90 -19.93
N PRO A 142 2.73 -25.90 -20.65
CA PRO A 142 2.00 -26.68 -21.66
C PRO A 142 0.73 -27.34 -21.10
N GLU A 143 0.68 -27.62 -19.79
CA GLU A 143 -0.46 -28.22 -19.11
C GLU A 143 -1.71 -27.32 -19.15
N LEU A 144 -1.52 -26.00 -19.07
CA LEU A 144 -2.63 -25.05 -19.17
C LEU A 144 -3.19 -24.99 -20.60
N ASP A 145 -2.32 -25.02 -21.61
CA ASP A 145 -2.71 -25.11 -23.01
C ASP A 145 -3.54 -26.36 -23.30
N VAL A 146 -3.12 -27.50 -22.74
CA VAL A 146 -3.85 -28.75 -22.85
C VAL A 146 -5.20 -28.66 -22.17
N ALA A 147 -5.25 -28.16 -20.92
CA ALA A 147 -6.49 -28.01 -20.17
C ALA A 147 -7.47 -27.08 -20.91
N LEU A 148 -6.98 -25.98 -21.47
CA LEU A 148 -7.81 -25.03 -22.24
C LEU A 148 -8.33 -25.64 -23.57
N LYS A 149 -7.55 -26.46 -24.26
CA LYS A 149 -8.00 -27.19 -25.46
C LYS A 149 -9.07 -28.23 -25.12
N GLU A 150 -9.00 -28.80 -23.96
CA GLU A 150 -9.89 -29.84 -23.44
C GLU A 150 -10.88 -29.29 -22.41
N ILE A 151 -11.21 -27.99 -22.48
CA ILE A 151 -12.00 -27.29 -21.47
C ILE A 151 -13.37 -27.93 -21.23
N ASP A 152 -13.93 -28.58 -22.25
CA ASP A 152 -15.22 -29.31 -22.18
C ASP A 152 -15.21 -30.47 -21.16
N LYS A 153 -14.03 -30.92 -20.70
CA LYS A 153 -13.91 -31.96 -19.68
C LYS A 153 -14.18 -31.44 -18.26
N TYR A 154 -14.11 -30.13 -18.05
CA TYR A 154 -14.24 -29.53 -16.73
C TYR A 154 -15.62 -28.91 -16.53
N ASN A 155 -16.21 -29.20 -15.38
CA ASN A 155 -17.49 -28.63 -14.94
C ASN A 155 -17.27 -27.39 -14.05
N TRP A 156 -16.10 -27.33 -13.39
CA TRP A 156 -15.71 -26.22 -12.53
C TRP A 156 -14.32 -25.70 -12.86
N ILE A 157 -14.17 -24.39 -12.82
CA ILE A 157 -12.88 -23.70 -12.73
C ILE A 157 -12.81 -23.00 -11.39
N VAL A 158 -11.76 -23.31 -10.62
CA VAL A 158 -11.56 -22.73 -9.28
C VAL A 158 -10.33 -21.86 -9.27
N PHE A 159 -10.52 -20.58 -8.96
CA PHE A 159 -9.43 -19.61 -8.77
C PHE A 159 -9.18 -19.35 -7.30
N THR A 160 -7.94 -19.50 -6.86
CA THR A 160 -7.54 -19.20 -5.48
C THR A 160 -7.03 -17.77 -5.29
N SER A 161 -6.86 -16.99 -6.38
CA SER A 161 -6.34 -15.62 -6.34
C SER A 161 -6.70 -14.83 -7.59
N ALA A 162 -6.72 -13.49 -7.48
CA ALA A 162 -6.89 -12.57 -8.61
C ALA A 162 -5.80 -12.74 -9.68
N ASN A 163 -4.53 -12.91 -9.28
CA ASN A 163 -3.44 -13.15 -10.24
C ASN A 163 -3.66 -14.43 -11.07
N GLY A 164 -4.27 -15.45 -10.48
CA GLY A 164 -4.63 -16.67 -11.21
C GLY A 164 -5.69 -16.42 -12.28
N VAL A 165 -6.66 -15.55 -12.02
CA VAL A 165 -7.65 -15.11 -13.01
C VAL A 165 -6.95 -14.41 -14.19
N GLU A 166 -6.11 -13.42 -13.90
CA GLU A 166 -5.38 -12.68 -14.94
C GLU A 166 -4.52 -13.62 -15.81
N CYS A 167 -3.70 -14.48 -15.18
CA CYS A 167 -2.87 -15.43 -15.91
C CYS A 167 -3.68 -16.37 -16.82
N PHE A 168 -4.85 -16.81 -16.35
CA PHE A 168 -5.73 -17.67 -17.14
C PHE A 168 -6.30 -16.98 -18.39
N PHE A 169 -6.81 -15.74 -18.23
CA PHE A 169 -7.35 -15.00 -19.36
C PHE A 169 -6.28 -14.51 -20.32
N GLU A 170 -5.09 -14.17 -19.83
CA GLU A 170 -3.93 -13.89 -20.69
C GLU A 170 -3.59 -15.10 -21.55
N GLU A 171 -3.57 -16.34 -20.99
CA GLU A 171 -3.32 -17.56 -21.75
C GLU A 171 -4.40 -17.80 -22.79
N MET A 172 -5.68 -17.65 -22.43
CA MET A 172 -6.78 -17.76 -23.39
C MET A 172 -6.61 -16.82 -24.58
N GLN A 173 -6.17 -15.57 -24.32
CA GLN A 173 -5.90 -14.60 -25.41
C GLN A 173 -4.71 -15.04 -26.28
N GLU A 174 -3.61 -15.50 -25.67
CA GLU A 174 -2.41 -15.95 -26.39
C GLU A 174 -2.73 -17.11 -27.34
N ILE A 175 -3.52 -18.08 -26.89
CA ILE A 175 -3.95 -19.24 -27.72
C ILE A 175 -5.21 -18.96 -28.53
N ARG A 176 -5.76 -17.76 -28.49
CA ARG A 176 -6.98 -17.32 -29.17
C ARG A 176 -8.23 -18.16 -28.83
N LYS A 177 -8.34 -18.59 -27.58
CA LYS A 177 -9.52 -19.27 -27.04
C LYS A 177 -10.60 -18.25 -26.71
N ASP A 178 -11.85 -18.54 -27.09
CA ASP A 178 -12.97 -17.61 -26.88
C ASP A 178 -13.63 -17.84 -25.51
N ILE A 179 -14.05 -16.75 -24.84
CA ILE A 179 -14.77 -16.83 -23.58
C ILE A 179 -16.07 -17.64 -23.68
N ARG A 180 -16.70 -17.68 -24.87
CA ARG A 180 -17.90 -18.48 -25.11
C ARG A 180 -17.65 -19.99 -24.97
N ASP A 181 -16.42 -20.43 -25.10
CA ASP A 181 -16.04 -21.84 -24.88
C ASP A 181 -16.17 -22.23 -23.39
N LEU A 182 -16.29 -21.23 -22.49
CA LEU A 182 -16.49 -21.43 -21.06
C LEU A 182 -17.97 -21.43 -20.62
N ALA A 183 -18.92 -21.33 -21.53
CA ALA A 183 -20.35 -21.16 -21.22
C ALA A 183 -20.97 -22.32 -20.42
N HIS A 184 -20.35 -23.50 -20.43
CA HIS A 184 -20.80 -24.69 -19.69
C HIS A 184 -20.12 -24.84 -18.33
N VAL A 185 -19.10 -24.00 -18.02
CA VAL A 185 -18.28 -24.11 -16.81
C VAL A 185 -18.85 -23.23 -15.69
N ARG A 186 -18.86 -23.75 -14.47
CA ARG A 186 -19.12 -22.99 -13.26
C ARG A 186 -17.81 -22.49 -12.66
N PHE A 187 -17.88 -21.29 -12.11
CA PHE A 187 -16.70 -20.62 -11.54
C PHE A 187 -16.78 -20.50 -10.04
N ALA A 188 -15.70 -20.89 -9.36
CA ALA A 188 -15.56 -20.73 -7.93
C ALA A 188 -14.31 -19.91 -7.58
N VAL A 189 -14.43 -19.04 -6.58
CA VAL A 189 -13.35 -18.12 -6.16
C VAL A 189 -13.22 -18.10 -4.64
N ILE A 190 -12.01 -17.93 -4.11
CA ILE A 190 -11.80 -17.95 -2.65
C ILE A 190 -12.19 -16.63 -1.97
N GLY A 191 -12.11 -15.50 -2.64
CA GLY A 191 -12.36 -14.21 -1.97
C GLY A 191 -12.78 -13.09 -2.90
N ASP A 192 -13.23 -11.98 -2.32
CA ASP A 192 -13.77 -10.82 -3.05
C ASP A 192 -12.80 -10.23 -4.07
N GLY A 193 -11.50 -10.21 -3.80
CA GLY A 193 -10.50 -9.72 -4.77
C GLY A 193 -10.43 -10.59 -6.02
N THR A 194 -10.57 -11.91 -5.86
CA THR A 194 -10.62 -12.87 -6.97
C THR A 194 -11.94 -12.79 -7.71
N LYS A 195 -13.05 -12.61 -6.97
CA LYS A 195 -14.38 -12.36 -7.54
C LYS A 195 -14.37 -11.13 -8.44
N LYS A 196 -13.83 -10.02 -7.93
CA LYS A 196 -13.76 -8.76 -8.69
C LYS A 196 -12.92 -8.93 -9.98
N ALA A 197 -11.78 -9.59 -9.90
CA ALA A 197 -10.95 -9.87 -11.08
C ALA A 197 -11.74 -10.67 -12.15
N LEU A 198 -12.51 -11.69 -11.72
CA LEU A 198 -13.34 -12.47 -12.62
C LEU A 198 -14.46 -11.62 -13.26
N GLU A 199 -15.11 -10.75 -12.47
CA GLU A 199 -16.14 -9.83 -12.94
C GLU A 199 -15.61 -8.79 -13.96
N GLU A 200 -14.33 -8.37 -13.85
CA GLU A 200 -13.67 -7.49 -14.80
C GLU A 200 -13.51 -8.16 -16.19
N HIS A 201 -13.49 -9.49 -16.25
CA HIS A 201 -13.57 -10.27 -17.50
C HIS A 201 -15.01 -10.61 -17.94
N GLY A 202 -16.03 -10.07 -17.25
CA GLY A 202 -17.44 -10.24 -17.59
C GLY A 202 -18.06 -11.56 -17.14
N ILE A 203 -17.44 -12.27 -16.21
CA ILE A 203 -17.92 -13.54 -15.64
C ILE A 203 -18.27 -13.36 -14.17
N PHE A 204 -19.45 -13.81 -13.76
CA PHE A 204 -19.87 -13.88 -12.36
C PHE A 204 -19.52 -15.27 -11.79
N CYS A 205 -18.99 -15.30 -10.55
CA CYS A 205 -18.73 -16.59 -9.91
C CYS A 205 -20.04 -17.24 -9.42
N ASP A 206 -20.11 -18.57 -9.56
CA ASP A 206 -21.22 -19.38 -9.05
C ASP A 206 -21.04 -19.73 -7.59
N PHE A 207 -19.80 -19.72 -7.08
CA PHE A 207 -19.48 -20.07 -5.71
C PHE A 207 -18.37 -19.21 -5.11
N ILE A 208 -18.60 -18.76 -3.86
CA ILE A 208 -17.61 -18.10 -3.01
C ILE A 208 -17.85 -18.52 -1.55
N PRO A 209 -16.83 -18.96 -0.78
CA PRO A 209 -16.99 -19.35 0.61
C PRO A 209 -17.25 -18.13 1.51
N THR A 210 -17.85 -18.34 2.69
CA THR A 210 -18.11 -17.28 3.66
C THR A 210 -16.87 -16.76 4.36
N ALA A 211 -15.83 -17.59 4.49
CA ALA A 211 -14.51 -17.18 4.94
C ALA A 211 -13.47 -17.51 3.84
N TYR A 212 -12.49 -16.61 3.69
CA TYR A 212 -11.64 -16.55 2.49
C TYR A 212 -10.35 -17.36 2.65
N SER A 213 -10.48 -18.66 2.94
CA SER A 213 -9.34 -19.58 3.02
C SER A 213 -9.53 -20.83 2.15
N SER A 214 -8.44 -21.50 1.81
CA SER A 214 -8.49 -22.78 1.10
C SER A 214 -9.24 -23.86 1.89
N LYS A 215 -9.21 -23.78 3.22
CA LYS A 215 -9.93 -24.69 4.10
C LYS A 215 -11.44 -24.46 4.02
N ASP A 216 -11.87 -23.21 4.17
CA ASP A 216 -13.30 -22.87 4.08
C ASP A 216 -13.86 -23.18 2.69
N MET A 217 -13.03 -22.97 1.64
CA MET A 217 -13.38 -23.36 0.27
C MET A 217 -13.57 -24.86 0.15
N ALA A 218 -12.66 -25.67 0.70
CA ALA A 218 -12.75 -27.12 0.67
C ALA A 218 -14.00 -27.62 1.42
N GLU A 219 -14.21 -27.14 2.65
CA GLU A 219 -15.35 -27.56 3.49
C GLU A 219 -16.71 -27.17 2.88
N ALA A 220 -16.78 -25.98 2.25
CA ALA A 220 -18.04 -25.46 1.72
C ALA A 220 -18.34 -25.91 0.27
N MET A 221 -17.32 -26.05 -0.60
CA MET A 221 -17.55 -26.33 -2.03
C MET A 221 -17.55 -27.84 -2.34
N VAL A 222 -16.60 -28.62 -1.76
CA VAL A 222 -16.44 -30.03 -2.12
C VAL A 222 -17.71 -30.86 -1.99
N PRO A 223 -18.56 -30.68 -0.95
CA PRO A 223 -19.85 -31.38 -0.84
C PRO A 223 -20.87 -31.06 -1.95
N HIS A 224 -20.67 -29.96 -2.70
CA HIS A 224 -21.58 -29.54 -3.76
C HIS A 224 -21.11 -29.97 -5.16
N ILE A 225 -19.94 -30.60 -5.28
CA ILE A 225 -19.41 -31.13 -6.53
C ILE A 225 -19.91 -32.54 -6.75
N GLY A 226 -20.53 -32.78 -7.91
CA GLY A 226 -20.98 -34.13 -8.29
C GLY A 226 -19.80 -35.09 -8.49
N LYS A 227 -20.01 -36.38 -8.20
CA LYS A 227 -18.95 -37.41 -8.36
C LYS A 227 -18.47 -37.57 -9.80
N ASP A 228 -19.35 -37.26 -10.77
CA ASP A 228 -19.04 -37.32 -12.19
C ASP A 228 -18.52 -36.01 -12.75
N GLU A 229 -18.35 -34.97 -11.87
CA GLU A 229 -17.85 -33.67 -12.26
C GLU A 229 -16.33 -33.59 -12.12
N SER A 230 -15.73 -32.76 -12.96
CA SER A 230 -14.28 -32.52 -12.97
C SER A 230 -13.96 -31.06 -12.68
N VAL A 231 -12.89 -30.83 -11.94
CA VAL A 231 -12.45 -29.52 -11.47
C VAL A 231 -11.10 -29.14 -12.10
N LEU A 232 -11.03 -27.94 -12.69
CA LEU A 232 -9.76 -27.30 -13.02
C LEU A 232 -9.40 -26.30 -11.89
N LEU A 233 -8.42 -26.66 -11.07
CA LEU A 233 -7.96 -25.84 -9.94
C LEU A 233 -6.73 -25.03 -10.34
N LEU A 234 -6.87 -23.73 -10.33
CA LEU A 234 -5.87 -22.74 -10.78
C LEU A 234 -5.34 -21.94 -9.59
N ARG A 235 -4.02 -22.01 -9.35
CA ARG A 235 -3.41 -21.52 -8.11
C ARG A 235 -1.99 -20.97 -8.29
N ALA A 236 -1.43 -20.38 -7.23
CA ALA A 236 0.00 -20.09 -7.14
C ALA A 236 0.80 -21.40 -6.91
N GLU A 237 2.07 -21.40 -7.31
CA GLU A 237 2.98 -22.52 -7.07
C GLU A 237 3.14 -22.80 -5.57
N GLU A 238 3.28 -21.74 -4.76
CA GLU A 238 3.48 -21.82 -3.30
C GLU A 238 2.17 -22.03 -2.50
N ALA A 239 1.03 -22.18 -3.15
CA ALA A 239 -0.23 -22.40 -2.45
C ALA A 239 -0.23 -23.75 -1.69
N ASN A 240 -0.94 -23.80 -0.55
CA ASN A 240 -1.04 -25.04 0.25
C ASN A 240 -1.83 -26.13 -0.48
N ARG A 241 -1.71 -27.38 -0.04
CA ARG A 241 -2.41 -28.52 -0.64
C ARG A 241 -3.81 -28.80 -0.08
N VAL A 242 -4.34 -27.98 0.80
CA VAL A 242 -5.61 -28.22 1.51
C VAL A 242 -6.77 -28.51 0.54
N LEU A 243 -6.93 -27.70 -0.49
CA LEU A 243 -8.01 -27.90 -1.46
C LEU A 243 -7.77 -29.08 -2.42
N PRO A 244 -6.56 -29.27 -3.02
CA PRO A 244 -6.26 -30.48 -3.76
C PRO A 244 -6.49 -31.77 -2.95
N ASP A 245 -5.96 -31.82 -1.71
CA ASP A 245 -6.08 -33.00 -0.85
C ASP A 245 -7.56 -33.30 -0.52
N ALA A 246 -8.38 -32.28 -0.27
CA ALA A 246 -9.82 -32.45 -0.04
C ALA A 246 -10.57 -32.98 -1.28
N LEU A 247 -10.19 -32.56 -2.49
CA LEU A 247 -10.75 -33.10 -3.73
C LEU A 247 -10.36 -34.54 -3.94
N GLU A 248 -9.07 -34.92 -3.65
CA GLU A 248 -8.56 -36.30 -3.69
C GLU A 248 -9.32 -37.17 -2.70
N GLU A 249 -9.47 -36.74 -1.45
CA GLU A 249 -10.19 -37.49 -0.39
C GLU A 249 -11.66 -37.73 -0.74
N ALA A 250 -12.30 -36.76 -1.40
CA ALA A 250 -13.68 -36.86 -1.87
C ALA A 250 -13.85 -37.71 -3.14
N GLY A 251 -12.74 -38.12 -3.77
CA GLY A 251 -12.75 -38.89 -5.03
C GLY A 251 -13.21 -38.05 -6.25
N ILE A 252 -13.05 -36.74 -6.18
CA ILE A 252 -13.43 -35.82 -7.27
C ILE A 252 -12.28 -35.71 -8.28
N SER A 253 -12.61 -35.92 -9.56
CA SER A 253 -11.64 -35.75 -10.64
C SER A 253 -11.20 -34.30 -10.73
N HIS A 254 -9.90 -34.05 -10.68
CA HIS A 254 -9.40 -32.69 -10.78
C HIS A 254 -8.04 -32.60 -11.47
N THR A 255 -7.77 -31.43 -12.07
CA THR A 255 -6.47 -31.04 -12.58
C THR A 255 -6.04 -29.79 -11.83
N CYS A 256 -4.85 -29.82 -11.20
CA CYS A 256 -4.31 -28.71 -10.44
C CYS A 256 -3.13 -28.11 -11.20
N ILE A 257 -3.23 -26.82 -11.58
CA ILE A 257 -2.19 -26.10 -12.35
C ILE A 257 -1.72 -24.90 -11.56
N SER A 258 -0.40 -24.77 -11.40
CA SER A 258 0.24 -23.59 -10.83
C SER A 258 0.51 -22.55 -11.93
N LEU A 259 -0.25 -21.47 -11.96
CA LEU A 259 -0.20 -20.48 -13.05
C LEU A 259 0.93 -19.46 -12.91
N TYR A 260 1.39 -19.24 -11.70
CA TYR A 260 2.40 -18.23 -11.39
C TYR A 260 3.15 -18.58 -10.11
N HIS A 261 4.32 -18.01 -9.98
CA HIS A 261 5.08 -17.99 -8.73
C HIS A 261 5.39 -16.56 -8.31
N THR A 262 5.79 -16.40 -7.06
CA THR A 262 6.14 -15.10 -6.48
C THR A 262 7.64 -14.99 -6.37
N VAL A 263 8.22 -13.97 -7.02
CA VAL A 263 9.67 -13.72 -6.99
C VAL A 263 10.00 -12.41 -6.28
N THR A 264 11.16 -12.39 -5.63
CA THR A 264 11.71 -11.16 -5.06
C THR A 264 12.21 -10.24 -6.17
N ASP A 265 11.88 -8.95 -6.11
CA ASP A 265 12.39 -7.96 -7.06
C ASP A 265 13.70 -7.36 -6.56
N GLU A 266 14.78 -8.14 -6.68
CA GLU A 266 16.13 -7.76 -6.20
C GLU A 266 16.68 -6.47 -6.81
N ARG A 267 16.13 -6.05 -7.97
CA ARG A 267 16.54 -4.78 -8.63
C ARG A 267 16.26 -3.55 -7.76
N LYS A 268 15.41 -3.68 -6.75
CA LYS A 268 15.02 -2.63 -5.83
C LYS A 268 15.80 -2.62 -4.51
N ALA A 269 16.80 -3.49 -4.34
CA ALA A 269 17.53 -3.62 -3.08
C ALA A 269 18.16 -2.30 -2.62
N ASP A 270 18.85 -1.57 -3.52
CA ASP A 270 19.46 -0.28 -3.20
C ASP A 270 18.45 0.78 -2.74
N GLU A 271 17.26 0.78 -3.34
CA GLU A 271 16.18 1.68 -2.95
C GLU A 271 15.62 1.30 -1.56
N LEU A 272 15.40 0.01 -1.32
CA LEU A 272 14.97 -0.51 -0.02
C LEU A 272 15.93 -0.09 1.08
N ASN A 273 17.26 -0.30 0.88
CA ASN A 273 18.30 0.03 1.85
C ASN A 273 18.41 1.54 2.17
N ARG A 274 17.91 2.40 1.29
CA ARG A 274 17.72 3.83 1.59
C ARG A 274 16.45 4.10 2.39
N LEU A 275 15.34 3.46 2.04
CA LEU A 275 14.02 3.72 2.64
C LEU A 275 13.91 3.21 4.09
N ILE A 276 14.53 2.08 4.42
CA ILE A 276 14.51 1.51 5.79
C ILE A 276 15.11 2.44 6.85
N LYS A 277 15.99 3.36 6.45
CA LYS A 277 16.63 4.34 7.35
C LYS A 277 15.70 5.49 7.74
N MET A 278 14.59 5.67 7.02
CA MET A 278 13.66 6.79 7.19
C MET A 278 12.30 6.36 7.72
N ALA A 279 11.98 5.07 7.67
CA ALA A 279 10.69 4.56 8.08
C ALA A 279 10.59 4.41 9.61
N ASP A 280 9.47 4.85 10.19
CA ASP A 280 9.13 4.60 11.59
C ASP A 280 8.51 3.20 11.78
N TYR A 281 7.84 2.70 10.76
CA TYR A 281 7.27 1.36 10.72
C TYR A 281 7.58 0.66 9.40
N VAL A 282 7.77 -0.66 9.47
CA VAL A 282 7.86 -1.55 8.32
C VAL A 282 6.79 -2.62 8.46
N THR A 283 5.96 -2.83 7.43
CA THR A 283 4.82 -3.75 7.50
C THR A 283 5.08 -5.04 6.77
N PHE A 284 4.65 -6.18 7.33
CA PHE A 284 4.70 -7.48 6.69
C PHE A 284 3.30 -8.12 6.65
N ALA A 285 2.78 -8.28 5.44
CA ALA A 285 1.48 -8.87 5.20
C ALA A 285 1.54 -10.35 4.78
N SER A 286 2.74 -10.93 4.67
CA SER A 286 2.94 -12.35 4.34
C SER A 286 4.35 -12.82 4.70
N SER A 287 4.51 -14.14 4.84
CA SER A 287 5.81 -14.78 5.04
C SER A 287 6.76 -14.57 3.84
N SER A 288 6.23 -14.50 2.63
CA SER A 288 7.04 -14.21 1.42
C SER A 288 7.61 -12.79 1.45
N ALA A 289 6.83 -11.79 1.91
CA ALA A 289 7.32 -10.43 2.07
C ALA A 289 8.44 -10.34 3.12
N VAL A 290 8.35 -11.10 4.22
CA VAL A 290 9.43 -11.18 5.23
C VAL A 290 10.71 -11.72 4.59
N ARG A 291 10.63 -12.87 3.92
CA ARG A 291 11.80 -13.48 3.27
C ARG A 291 12.43 -12.59 2.22
N ALA A 292 11.60 -11.96 1.37
CA ALA A 292 12.07 -11.01 0.38
C ALA A 292 12.75 -9.79 1.03
N PHE A 293 12.19 -9.26 2.10
CA PHE A 293 12.79 -8.15 2.84
C PHE A 293 14.18 -8.51 3.39
N VAL A 294 14.28 -9.64 4.08
CA VAL A 294 15.55 -10.09 4.67
C VAL A 294 16.61 -10.39 3.61
N SER A 295 16.22 -10.94 2.45
CA SER A 295 17.18 -11.21 1.36
C SER A 295 17.70 -9.96 0.66
N MET A 296 16.98 -8.83 0.75
CA MET A 296 17.32 -7.57 0.06
C MET A 296 17.97 -6.54 0.98
N VAL A 297 17.84 -6.65 2.29
CA VAL A 297 18.42 -5.70 3.25
C VAL A 297 19.86 -6.09 3.59
N ASP A 298 20.79 -5.18 3.31
CA ASP A 298 22.21 -5.40 3.54
C ASP A 298 22.56 -5.54 5.03
N ASN A 299 21.93 -4.73 5.86
CA ASN A 299 22.16 -4.70 7.30
C ASN A 299 20.84 -4.41 8.05
N LEU A 300 20.32 -5.42 8.74
CA LEU A 300 19.08 -5.31 9.51
C LEU A 300 19.18 -4.36 10.72
N ASP A 301 20.39 -4.13 11.24
CA ASP A 301 20.62 -3.20 12.36
C ASP A 301 20.44 -1.72 11.96
N GLU A 302 20.48 -1.42 10.66
CA GLU A 302 20.21 -0.07 10.15
C GLU A 302 18.71 0.26 10.06
N VAL A 303 17.84 -0.72 10.22
CA VAL A 303 16.38 -0.53 10.22
C VAL A 303 15.96 0.09 11.54
N LYS A 304 15.57 1.36 11.51
CA LYS A 304 15.13 2.10 12.70
C LYS A 304 13.66 1.86 13.02
N GLY A 305 12.88 1.50 12.01
CA GLY A 305 11.45 1.32 12.13
C GLY A 305 11.05 0.05 12.87
N LYS A 306 9.91 0.11 13.55
CA LYS A 306 9.29 -1.05 14.18
C LYS A 306 8.63 -1.94 13.14
N TYR A 307 8.78 -3.24 13.29
CA TYR A 307 8.14 -4.21 12.41
C TYR A 307 6.72 -4.53 12.88
N ILE A 308 5.76 -4.42 11.98
CA ILE A 308 4.35 -4.77 12.21
C ILE A 308 3.95 -5.89 11.26
N SER A 309 3.39 -6.97 11.80
CA SER A 309 2.94 -8.12 11.00
C SER A 309 1.42 -8.26 10.99
N ILE A 310 0.89 -8.82 9.89
CA ILE A 310 -0.55 -9.03 9.71
C ILE A 310 -1.12 -10.13 10.61
N GLY A 311 -0.30 -11.09 11.05
CA GLY A 311 -0.79 -12.21 11.81
C GLY A 311 0.31 -13.17 12.29
N PRO A 312 -0.05 -14.19 13.10
CA PRO A 312 0.89 -15.06 13.80
C PRO A 312 1.86 -15.83 12.89
N VAL A 313 1.39 -16.29 11.72
CA VAL A 313 2.23 -17.02 10.76
C VAL A 313 3.35 -16.13 10.21
N THR A 314 3.01 -14.90 9.86
CA THR A 314 3.98 -13.90 9.39
C THR A 314 4.96 -13.50 10.51
N THR A 315 4.44 -13.32 11.74
CA THR A 315 5.27 -13.07 12.94
C THR A 315 6.30 -14.16 13.15
N LYS A 316 5.86 -15.42 13.13
CA LYS A 316 6.74 -16.58 13.29
C LYS A 316 7.85 -16.59 12.23
N THR A 317 7.47 -16.40 10.96
CA THR A 317 8.46 -16.34 9.86
C THR A 317 9.46 -15.20 10.08
N ALA A 318 9.01 -14.02 10.54
CA ALA A 318 9.90 -12.88 10.83
C ALA A 318 10.91 -13.21 11.93
N GLN A 319 10.45 -13.82 13.02
CA GLN A 319 11.30 -14.25 14.13
C GLN A 319 12.33 -15.31 13.71
N GLU A 320 11.91 -16.29 12.92
CA GLU A 320 12.79 -17.33 12.35
C GLU A 320 13.87 -16.74 11.44
N ASN A 321 13.63 -15.55 10.86
CA ASN A 321 14.58 -14.80 10.05
C ASN A 321 15.28 -13.64 10.78
N GLY A 322 15.26 -13.64 12.12
CA GLY A 322 16.02 -12.69 12.95
C GLY A 322 15.35 -11.34 13.15
N LEU A 323 14.09 -11.13 12.74
CA LEU A 323 13.38 -9.87 12.93
C LEU A 323 12.59 -9.87 14.25
N SER A 324 12.70 -8.80 15.02
CA SER A 324 11.91 -8.59 16.25
C SER A 324 10.62 -7.84 15.93
N ILE A 325 9.49 -8.55 15.80
CA ILE A 325 8.18 -7.95 15.55
C ILE A 325 7.71 -7.18 16.79
N ALA A 326 7.46 -5.89 16.64
CA ALA A 326 6.98 -5.02 17.70
C ALA A 326 5.51 -5.32 18.06
N LYS A 327 4.67 -5.45 17.05
CA LYS A 327 3.25 -5.79 17.22
C LYS A 327 2.75 -6.69 16.08
N THR A 328 1.83 -7.59 16.40
CA THR A 328 1.08 -8.42 15.46
C THR A 328 -0.36 -7.96 15.43
N ALA A 329 -0.95 -7.78 14.25
CA ALA A 329 -2.35 -7.37 14.15
C ALA A 329 -3.29 -8.42 14.76
N VAL A 330 -4.30 -7.93 15.48
CA VAL A 330 -5.33 -8.79 16.11
C VAL A 330 -6.32 -9.26 15.05
N VAL A 331 -6.70 -8.37 14.15
CA VAL A 331 -7.53 -8.67 12.97
C VAL A 331 -6.61 -8.73 11.75
N TYR A 332 -6.58 -9.88 11.06
CA TYR A 332 -5.62 -10.19 10.00
C TYR A 332 -5.99 -9.53 8.66
N THR A 333 -6.16 -8.21 8.69
CA THR A 333 -6.53 -7.37 7.55
C THR A 333 -5.63 -6.13 7.46
N ALA A 334 -5.64 -5.43 6.32
CA ALA A 334 -4.95 -4.16 6.16
C ALA A 334 -5.41 -3.13 7.22
N ARG A 335 -6.72 -3.01 7.47
CA ARG A 335 -7.27 -2.14 8.52
C ARG A 335 -6.76 -2.52 9.91
N GLY A 336 -6.76 -3.81 10.26
CA GLY A 336 -6.26 -4.28 11.56
C GLY A 336 -4.77 -4.00 11.76
N MET A 337 -3.95 -4.01 10.71
CA MET A 337 -2.54 -3.58 10.80
C MET A 337 -2.43 -2.09 11.12
N VAL A 338 -3.24 -1.25 10.50
CA VAL A 338 -3.25 0.20 10.78
C VAL A 338 -3.72 0.49 12.20
N GLU A 339 -4.79 -0.16 12.66
CA GLU A 339 -5.26 -0.05 14.05
C GLU A 339 -4.19 -0.44 15.07
N THR A 340 -3.41 -1.48 14.75
CA THR A 340 -2.28 -1.92 15.58
C THR A 340 -1.17 -0.87 15.65
N MET A 341 -0.86 -0.19 14.54
CA MET A 341 0.10 0.92 14.51
C MET A 341 -0.42 2.14 15.28
N ILE A 342 -1.71 2.46 15.16
CA ILE A 342 -2.33 3.54 15.95
C ILE A 342 -2.19 3.28 17.44
N GLN A 343 -2.49 2.05 17.90
CA GLN A 343 -2.32 1.67 19.31
C GLN A 343 -0.87 1.82 19.77
N ASP A 344 0.10 1.36 18.97
CA ASP A 344 1.52 1.50 19.29
C ASP A 344 1.97 2.96 19.36
N ALA A 345 1.53 3.80 18.42
CA ALA A 345 1.84 5.23 18.41
C ALA A 345 1.25 5.98 19.61
N VAL A 346 0.02 5.63 20.04
CA VAL A 346 -0.60 6.20 21.26
C VAL A 346 0.12 5.77 22.52
N GLU A 347 0.61 4.53 22.59
CA GLU A 347 1.41 4.03 23.72
C GLU A 347 2.76 4.77 23.84
N GLU A 348 3.39 5.12 22.71
CA GLU A 348 4.62 5.93 22.68
C GLU A 348 4.39 7.37 23.15
N GLY A 349 3.30 8.00 22.71
CA GLY A 349 2.98 9.39 23.08
C GLY A 349 2.61 9.59 24.55
N LYS A 350 2.39 8.49 25.29
CA LYS A 350 2.12 8.50 26.74
C LYS A 350 3.36 8.30 27.61
N LYS A 351 4.50 7.96 27.01
CA LYS A 351 5.80 7.84 27.67
C LYS A 351 6.60 9.14 27.54
#